data_424e6879032471e573d1dd3b65aebe43
#
_entry.id   424e6879032471e573d1dd3b65aebe43
#
_cell.length_a   1.000
_cell.length_b   1.000
_cell.length_c   1.000
_cell.angle_alpha   90.00
_cell.angle_beta   90.00
_cell.angle_gamma   90.00
#
_symmetry.space_group_name_H-M   'P 1'
#
loop_
_entity.id
_entity.type
_entity.pdbx_description
1 polymer ?
#
loop_
_entity_poly.entity_id
_entity_poly.type
_entity_poly.pdbx_seq_one_letter_code
_entity_poly.pdbx_strand_id
1 'polypeptide(L)'
;MSFDVDKLKWTRFPRDYRITHDKIEIVTEPKTDLWQRTYYHFRNDNAPVLQTETDEKYFSFSVKTEYQSSHRFDQCGIVMYLDSENWLKASVEYENERFGHLGSVVTNNGYSDCATTEIDASIKAVWYRLSRREDDYRIECSFDGVSYKQMRVCHVANGGGRIRFGVYACSPEDSSFLATFTEMELTECKWLAHDGQQPDEE
;
A
#
# COMPACT_ATOMS: atom_id res chain seq x y z
N MET A 1 -1.30 -16.86 10.99
CA MET A 1 -1.64 -15.74 11.91
C MET A 1 -2.97 -15.16 11.44
N SER A 2 -3.83 -14.65 12.31
CA SER A 2 -5.06 -13.96 11.84
C SER A 2 -4.79 -12.46 11.82
N PHE A 3 -5.26 -11.78 10.77
CA PHE A 3 -5.26 -10.31 10.74
C PHE A 3 -6.32 -9.80 11.73
N ASP A 4 -5.91 -8.90 12.60
CA ASP A 4 -6.75 -8.39 13.69
C ASP A 4 -6.97 -6.88 13.50
N VAL A 5 -8.16 -6.52 13.06
CA VAL A 5 -8.54 -5.12 12.80
C VAL A 5 -8.54 -4.25 14.07
N ASP A 6 -8.71 -4.85 15.25
CA ASP A 6 -8.73 -4.11 16.52
C ASP A 6 -7.31 -3.61 16.93
N LYS A 7 -6.27 -4.16 16.31
CA LYS A 7 -4.88 -3.71 16.50
C LYS A 7 -4.47 -2.57 15.59
N LEU A 8 -5.31 -2.19 14.65
CA LEU A 8 -5.03 -1.11 13.71
C LEU A 8 -5.01 0.25 14.42
N LYS A 9 -4.05 1.06 14.05
CA LYS A 9 -3.88 2.42 14.57
C LYS A 9 -3.70 3.40 13.42
N TRP A 10 -4.34 4.55 13.55
CA TRP A 10 -4.16 5.65 12.61
C TRP A 10 -2.83 6.37 12.87
N THR A 11 -2.10 6.62 11.82
CA THR A 11 -1.03 7.63 11.82
C THR A 11 -1.63 9.02 11.66
N ARG A 12 -2.62 9.14 10.78
CA ARG A 12 -3.44 10.34 10.58
C ARG A 12 -4.89 9.91 10.39
N PHE A 13 -5.79 10.53 11.14
CA PHE A 13 -7.22 10.22 11.07
C PHE A 13 -7.86 10.90 9.86
N PRO A 14 -8.63 10.20 9.03
CA PRO A 14 -9.56 10.83 8.12
C PRO A 14 -10.77 11.39 8.90
N ARG A 15 -11.52 12.32 8.30
CA ARG A 15 -12.74 12.86 8.92
C ARG A 15 -13.87 11.85 8.95
N ASP A 16 -13.95 10.99 7.93
CA ASP A 16 -15.00 9.98 7.79
C ASP A 16 -14.40 8.62 7.44
N TYR A 17 -14.73 7.63 8.27
CA TYR A 17 -14.29 6.25 8.08
C TYR A 17 -15.20 5.29 8.83
N ARG A 18 -15.19 4.04 8.42
CA ARG A 18 -15.87 2.96 9.12
C ARG A 18 -14.95 1.73 9.17
N ILE A 19 -14.84 1.12 10.34
CA ILE A 19 -14.10 -0.13 10.54
C ILE A 19 -15.06 -1.16 11.11
N THR A 20 -15.14 -2.32 10.46
CA THR A 20 -15.82 -3.52 10.94
C THR A 20 -14.82 -4.67 11.00
N HIS A 21 -15.22 -5.82 11.51
CA HIS A 21 -14.35 -7.00 11.59
C HIS A 21 -13.76 -7.42 10.22
N ASP A 22 -14.48 -7.22 9.13
CA ASP A 22 -14.17 -7.72 7.79
C ASP A 22 -13.97 -6.62 6.73
N LYS A 23 -14.22 -5.35 7.10
CA LYS A 23 -14.19 -4.24 6.15
C LYS A 23 -13.68 -2.94 6.78
N ILE A 24 -12.87 -2.22 6.01
CA ILE A 24 -12.46 -0.84 6.29
C ILE A 24 -12.95 0.03 5.15
N GLU A 25 -13.59 1.13 5.47
CA GLU A 25 -14.03 2.16 4.53
C GLU A 25 -13.38 3.49 4.94
N ILE A 26 -12.81 4.20 3.98
CA ILE A 26 -12.19 5.52 4.17
C ILE A 26 -12.75 6.46 3.12
N VAL A 27 -13.34 7.57 3.54
CA VAL A 27 -13.66 8.68 2.64
C VAL A 27 -12.45 9.60 2.60
N THR A 28 -11.87 9.75 1.41
CA THR A 28 -10.66 10.57 1.24
C THR A 28 -10.96 12.05 1.39
N GLU A 29 -9.95 12.82 1.74
CA GLU A 29 -10.04 14.28 1.87
C GLU A 29 -9.21 14.95 0.78
N PRO A 30 -9.68 16.10 0.25
CA PRO A 30 -8.93 16.89 -0.71
C PRO A 30 -7.53 17.27 -0.21
N LYS A 31 -6.58 17.36 -1.14
CA LYS A 31 -5.21 17.81 -0.88
C LYS A 31 -4.43 16.92 0.08
N THR A 32 -4.73 15.62 0.07
CA THR A 32 -3.98 14.60 0.83
C THR A 32 -3.12 13.75 -0.09
N ASP A 33 -1.91 13.42 0.34
CA ASP A 33 -0.96 12.62 -0.46
C ASP A 33 0.17 12.04 0.42
N LEU A 34 0.91 11.09 -0.16
CA LEU A 34 2.22 10.61 0.28
C LEU A 34 3.21 10.72 -0.88
N TRP A 35 4.03 11.75 -0.87
CA TRP A 35 5.09 11.99 -1.85
C TRP A 35 6.22 12.80 -1.28
N GLN A 36 7.47 12.41 -1.57
CA GLN A 36 8.65 13.11 -1.07
C GLN A 36 9.58 13.51 -2.23
N ARG A 37 9.72 14.80 -2.44
CA ARG A 37 10.70 15.55 -3.26
C ARG A 37 10.78 15.20 -4.73
N THR A 38 11.06 13.95 -5.09
CA THR A 38 11.42 13.51 -6.43
C THR A 38 10.57 14.17 -7.51
N TYR A 39 11.18 14.78 -8.51
CA TYR A 39 10.60 15.48 -9.65
C TYR A 39 9.78 16.74 -9.28
N TYR A 40 8.80 16.60 -8.38
CA TYR A 40 7.88 17.71 -8.03
C TYR A 40 8.45 18.69 -6.99
N HIS A 41 9.55 18.35 -6.30
CA HIS A 41 10.21 19.14 -5.27
C HIS A 41 9.39 19.47 -4.02
N PHE A 42 8.13 19.06 -3.92
CA PHE A 42 7.31 19.22 -2.73
C PHE A 42 7.42 18.00 -1.80
N ARG A 43 6.90 18.16 -0.61
CA ARG A 43 6.72 17.11 0.38
C ARG A 43 5.26 17.09 0.81
N ASN A 44 4.58 15.98 0.56
CA ASN A 44 3.25 15.71 1.06
C ASN A 44 3.31 14.46 1.94
N ASP A 45 2.86 14.60 3.17
CA ASP A 45 2.85 13.53 4.16
C ASP A 45 1.62 13.66 5.05
N ASN A 46 0.44 13.75 4.43
CA ASN A 46 -0.80 14.02 5.12
C ASN A 46 -1.95 13.04 4.78
N ALA A 47 -1.70 12.04 3.94
CA ALA A 47 -2.69 10.99 3.68
C ALA A 47 -3.03 10.20 4.95
N PRO A 48 -4.28 9.83 5.17
CA PRO A 48 -4.67 8.86 6.19
C PRO A 48 -3.99 7.51 5.98
N VAL A 49 -3.38 6.99 7.02
CA VAL A 49 -2.71 5.70 7.04
C VAL A 49 -3.17 4.91 8.26
N LEU A 50 -3.72 3.72 8.03
CA LEU A 50 -4.21 2.80 9.06
C LEU A 50 -3.37 1.54 9.07
N GLN A 51 -2.68 1.24 10.18
CA GLN A 51 -1.66 0.21 10.24
C GLN A 51 -1.70 -0.62 11.53
N THR A 52 -1.28 -1.88 11.43
CA THR A 52 -0.80 -2.68 12.57
C THR A 52 0.72 -2.68 12.59
N GLU A 53 1.32 -3.19 13.68
CA GLU A 53 2.77 -3.29 13.81
C GLU A 53 3.20 -4.75 14.04
N THR A 54 4.43 -5.08 13.62
CA THR A 54 5.01 -6.41 13.81
C THR A 54 6.54 -6.37 13.90
N ASP A 55 7.09 -7.34 14.64
CA ASP A 55 8.52 -7.66 14.64
C ASP A 55 8.84 -8.86 13.72
N GLU A 56 7.81 -9.53 13.17
CA GLU A 56 7.98 -10.69 12.28
C GLU A 56 8.79 -10.33 11.04
N LYS A 57 9.83 -11.12 10.77
CA LYS A 57 10.75 -10.93 9.66
C LYS A 57 10.27 -11.56 8.35
N TYR A 58 9.41 -12.57 8.45
CA TYR A 58 8.93 -13.37 7.33
C TYR A 58 7.41 -13.49 7.39
N PHE A 59 6.71 -12.70 6.62
CA PHE A 59 5.24 -12.76 6.52
C PHE A 59 4.74 -12.25 5.17
N SER A 60 3.48 -12.49 4.89
CA SER A 60 2.74 -11.84 3.81
C SER A 60 1.42 -11.26 4.32
N PHE A 61 1.15 -10.03 3.96
CA PHE A 61 -0.13 -9.35 4.17
C PHE A 61 -0.81 -9.14 2.84
N SER A 62 -2.07 -9.58 2.70
CA SER A 62 -2.89 -9.34 1.52
C SER A 62 -4.17 -8.59 1.85
N VAL A 63 -4.67 -7.81 0.89
CA VAL A 63 -5.91 -7.04 1.01
C VAL A 63 -6.51 -6.80 -0.37
N LYS A 64 -7.83 -6.90 -0.48
CA LYS A 64 -8.60 -6.42 -1.62
C LYS A 64 -8.91 -4.94 -1.42
N THR A 65 -8.62 -4.12 -2.43
CA THR A 65 -9.02 -2.71 -2.47
C THR A 65 -10.07 -2.50 -3.54
N GLU A 66 -11.14 -1.77 -3.20
CA GLU A 66 -12.18 -1.34 -4.13
C GLU A 66 -12.30 0.18 -4.05
N TYR A 67 -12.42 0.84 -5.19
CA TYR A 67 -12.38 2.29 -5.28
C TYR A 67 -13.35 2.83 -6.33
N GLN A 68 -13.96 3.98 -6.00
CA GLN A 68 -14.84 4.72 -6.90
C GLN A 68 -14.23 6.09 -7.22
N SER A 69 -12.93 6.08 -7.50
CA SER A 69 -12.20 7.30 -7.87
C SER A 69 -12.68 7.85 -9.21
N SER A 70 -12.74 9.17 -9.32
CA SER A 70 -13.21 9.89 -10.50
C SER A 70 -12.37 11.12 -10.83
N HIS A 71 -11.41 11.46 -9.99
CA HIS A 71 -10.50 12.58 -10.19
C HIS A 71 -9.06 12.10 -10.25
N ARG A 72 -8.27 12.83 -11.03
CA ARG A 72 -6.86 12.53 -11.22
C ARG A 72 -6.13 12.39 -9.89
N PHE A 73 -5.23 11.41 -9.82
CA PHE A 73 -4.43 11.06 -8.65
C PHE A 73 -5.19 10.47 -7.46
N ASP A 74 -6.52 10.38 -7.47
CA ASP A 74 -7.25 9.62 -6.45
C ASP A 74 -6.69 8.20 -6.36
N GLN A 75 -6.31 7.75 -5.16
CA GLN A 75 -5.62 6.49 -4.98
C GLN A 75 -5.86 5.86 -3.61
N CYS A 76 -5.90 4.54 -3.57
CA CYS A 76 -5.90 3.77 -2.33
C CYS A 76 -5.22 2.41 -2.54
N GLY A 77 -4.66 1.86 -1.48
CA GLY A 77 -3.96 0.59 -1.56
C GLY A 77 -3.28 0.18 -0.27
N ILE A 78 -2.23 -0.64 -0.41
CA ILE A 78 -1.41 -1.05 0.72
C ILE A 78 -0.30 -0.03 0.99
N VAL A 79 0.15 -0.04 2.24
CA VAL A 79 1.24 0.81 2.71
C VAL A 79 2.05 0.10 3.81
N MET A 80 3.35 0.33 3.80
CA MET A 80 4.21 0.17 4.96
C MET A 80 4.83 1.55 5.22
N TYR A 81 4.52 2.15 6.36
CA TYR A 81 4.91 3.51 6.69
C TYR A 81 5.62 3.53 8.03
N LEU A 82 6.92 3.78 8.02
CA LEU A 82 7.72 3.91 9.24
C LEU A 82 7.70 5.36 9.74
N ASP A 83 8.05 6.28 8.86
CA ASP A 83 8.09 7.71 9.09
C ASP A 83 7.96 8.47 7.75
N SER A 84 8.04 9.81 7.77
CA SER A 84 7.89 10.66 6.57
C SER A 84 8.99 10.44 5.53
N GLU A 85 10.13 9.90 5.90
CA GLU A 85 11.30 9.73 5.05
C GLU A 85 11.44 8.28 4.53
N ASN A 86 10.76 7.29 5.16
CA ASN A 86 10.93 5.88 4.86
C ASN A 86 9.58 5.15 4.86
N TRP A 87 9.10 4.79 3.68
CA TRP A 87 7.84 4.09 3.48
C TRP A 87 7.74 3.48 2.07
N LEU A 88 6.82 2.56 1.89
CA LEU A 88 6.38 2.08 0.57
C LEU A 88 4.86 2.08 0.49
N LYS A 89 4.34 2.25 -0.72
CA LYS A 89 2.91 2.10 -1.03
C LYS A 89 2.71 1.45 -2.38
N ALA A 90 1.55 0.81 -2.57
CA ALA A 90 1.09 0.36 -3.89
C ALA A 90 -0.41 0.61 -4.02
N SER A 91 -0.83 1.09 -5.20
CA SER A 91 -2.20 1.51 -5.48
C SER A 91 -2.50 1.51 -6.97
N VAL A 92 -3.77 1.66 -7.30
CA VAL A 92 -4.18 2.24 -8.57
C VAL A 92 -4.40 3.74 -8.34
N GLU A 93 -3.79 4.55 -9.16
CA GLU A 93 -3.97 5.99 -9.22
C GLU A 93 -4.83 6.32 -10.44
N TYR A 94 -5.96 6.98 -10.23
CA TYR A 94 -6.86 7.35 -11.31
C TYR A 94 -6.22 8.44 -12.19
N GLU A 95 -6.21 8.24 -13.50
CA GLU A 95 -5.75 9.26 -14.44
C GLU A 95 -6.92 9.88 -15.22
N ASN A 96 -7.76 9.05 -15.83
CA ASN A 96 -8.94 9.49 -16.60
C ASN A 96 -9.91 8.32 -16.83
N GLU A 97 -10.97 8.54 -17.62
CA GLU A 97 -12.01 7.53 -17.90
C GLU A 97 -11.53 6.31 -18.70
N ARG A 98 -10.32 6.37 -19.30
CA ARG A 98 -9.77 5.28 -20.11
C ARG A 98 -8.81 4.40 -19.33
N PHE A 99 -7.97 5.00 -18.49
CA PHE A 99 -6.95 4.26 -17.77
C PHE A 99 -6.62 4.87 -16.39
N GLY A 100 -6.06 4.05 -15.54
CA GLY A 100 -5.37 4.44 -14.32
C GLY A 100 -3.96 3.86 -14.29
N HIS A 101 -3.14 4.32 -13.36
CA HIS A 101 -1.80 3.84 -13.14
C HIS A 101 -1.76 2.86 -11.98
N LEU A 102 -1.60 1.58 -12.27
CA LEU A 102 -1.23 0.60 -11.25
C LEU A 102 0.25 0.81 -10.93
N GLY A 103 0.54 1.21 -9.71
CA GLY A 103 1.88 1.63 -9.36
C GLY A 103 2.33 1.26 -7.96
N SER A 104 3.62 1.47 -7.75
CA SER A 104 4.24 1.39 -6.44
C SER A 104 5.24 2.51 -6.25
N VAL A 105 5.30 3.04 -5.04
CA VAL A 105 6.26 4.07 -4.64
C VAL A 105 7.05 3.55 -3.45
N VAL A 106 8.37 3.71 -3.51
CA VAL A 106 9.26 3.47 -2.38
C VAL A 106 9.97 4.76 -2.05
N THR A 107 9.87 5.18 -0.81
CA THR A 107 10.56 6.37 -0.32
C THR A 107 11.65 5.95 0.65
N ASN A 108 12.87 6.29 0.33
CA ASN A 108 14.04 6.09 1.16
C ASN A 108 14.74 7.42 1.40
N ASN A 109 14.99 7.74 2.67
CA ASN A 109 15.66 8.98 3.08
C ASN A 109 15.02 10.23 2.44
N GLY A 110 13.69 10.22 2.33
CA GLY A 110 12.90 11.34 1.83
C GLY A 110 12.95 11.57 0.33
N TYR A 111 13.26 10.55 -0.47
CA TYR A 111 13.14 10.58 -1.93
C TYR A 111 12.25 9.44 -2.41
N SER A 112 11.18 9.78 -3.11
CA SER A 112 10.23 8.83 -3.68
C SER A 112 10.70 8.30 -5.02
N ASP A 113 10.66 6.97 -5.19
CA ASP A 113 10.90 6.24 -6.43
C ASP A 113 9.60 5.58 -6.86
N CYS A 114 9.08 5.95 -8.02
CA CYS A 114 7.78 5.49 -8.53
C CYS A 114 7.93 4.64 -9.78
N ALA A 115 7.20 3.54 -9.84
CA ALA A 115 7.03 2.71 -11.03
C ALA A 115 5.56 2.45 -11.28
N THR A 116 5.10 2.66 -12.51
CA THR A 116 3.69 2.51 -12.91
C THR A 116 3.54 1.72 -14.20
N THR A 117 2.36 1.13 -14.37
CA THR A 117 1.86 0.60 -15.63
C THR A 117 0.41 1.02 -15.83
N GLU A 118 0.01 1.29 -17.06
CA GLU A 118 -1.38 1.61 -17.36
C GLU A 118 -2.26 0.36 -17.27
N ILE A 119 -3.43 0.53 -16.65
CA ILE A 119 -4.50 -0.48 -16.60
C ILE A 119 -5.82 0.17 -17.00
N ASP A 120 -6.74 -0.62 -17.53
CA ASP A 120 -8.06 -0.16 -17.94
C ASP A 120 -8.84 0.45 -16.75
N ALA A 121 -9.44 1.62 -16.94
CA ALA A 121 -10.20 2.32 -15.90
C ALA A 121 -11.48 1.58 -15.46
N SER A 122 -11.93 0.56 -16.19
CA SER A 122 -13.03 -0.31 -15.77
C SER A 122 -12.66 -1.26 -14.62
N ILE A 123 -11.36 -1.46 -14.36
CA ILE A 123 -10.88 -2.21 -13.20
C ILE A 123 -11.16 -1.39 -11.95
N LYS A 124 -12.04 -1.86 -11.07
CA LYS A 124 -12.46 -1.18 -9.84
C LYS A 124 -12.07 -1.91 -8.56
N ALA A 125 -11.36 -3.03 -8.70
CA ALA A 125 -10.83 -3.78 -7.57
C ALA A 125 -9.47 -4.38 -7.90
N VAL A 126 -8.55 -4.31 -6.96
CA VAL A 126 -7.22 -4.92 -7.04
C VAL A 126 -6.89 -5.55 -5.68
N TRP A 127 -6.38 -6.77 -5.70
CA TRP A 127 -5.77 -7.39 -4.53
C TRP A 127 -4.28 -7.10 -4.52
N TYR A 128 -3.78 -6.63 -3.41
CA TYR A 128 -2.35 -6.44 -3.17
C TYR A 128 -1.85 -7.45 -2.17
N ARG A 129 -0.58 -7.84 -2.32
CA ARG A 129 0.14 -8.61 -1.33
C ARG A 129 1.52 -7.99 -1.09
N LEU A 130 1.80 -7.68 0.16
CA LEU A 130 3.10 -7.26 0.66
C LEU A 130 3.74 -8.44 1.37
N SER A 131 4.87 -8.90 0.89
CA SER A 131 5.70 -9.92 1.55
C SER A 131 6.98 -9.30 2.07
N ARG A 132 7.35 -9.66 3.30
CA ARG A 132 8.59 -9.25 3.95
C ARG A 132 9.54 -10.43 4.06
N ARG A 133 10.83 -10.18 3.77
CA ARG A 133 11.97 -11.03 4.10
C ARG A 133 13.07 -10.14 4.67
N GLU A 134 13.30 -10.21 5.99
CA GLU A 134 14.23 -9.33 6.73
C GLU A 134 13.86 -7.84 6.58
N ASP A 135 14.66 -7.08 5.84
CA ASP A 135 14.49 -5.66 5.52
C ASP A 135 14.15 -5.40 4.05
N ASP A 136 13.85 -6.48 3.30
CA ASP A 136 13.42 -6.44 1.92
C ASP A 136 11.93 -6.76 1.77
N TYR A 137 11.33 -6.18 0.74
CA TYR A 137 9.89 -6.25 0.51
C TYR A 137 9.58 -6.60 -0.93
N ARG A 138 8.61 -7.48 -1.12
CA ARG A 138 8.00 -7.75 -2.42
C ARG A 138 6.56 -7.31 -2.42
N ILE A 139 6.17 -6.52 -3.43
CA ILE A 139 4.80 -6.14 -3.70
C ILE A 139 4.31 -6.92 -4.90
N GLU A 140 3.12 -7.49 -4.77
CA GLU A 140 2.42 -8.20 -5.82
C GLU A 140 0.99 -7.67 -5.93
N CYS A 141 0.40 -7.81 -7.12
CA CYS A 141 -1.02 -7.51 -7.37
C CYS A 141 -1.72 -8.69 -8.03
N SER A 142 -3.04 -8.71 -7.90
CA SER A 142 -3.93 -9.65 -8.57
C SER A 142 -5.24 -8.95 -8.96
N PHE A 143 -5.84 -9.34 -10.09
CA PHE A 143 -7.15 -8.88 -10.54
C PHE A 143 -8.27 -9.91 -10.29
N ASP A 144 -7.90 -11.10 -9.80
CA ASP A 144 -8.84 -12.20 -9.52
C ASP A 144 -8.77 -12.71 -8.05
N GLY A 145 -7.84 -12.15 -7.25
CA GLY A 145 -7.57 -12.57 -5.87
C GLY A 145 -6.79 -13.89 -5.75
N VAL A 146 -6.45 -14.54 -6.86
CA VAL A 146 -5.82 -15.87 -6.91
C VAL A 146 -4.44 -15.81 -7.54
N SER A 147 -4.35 -15.20 -8.73
CA SER A 147 -3.14 -15.14 -9.55
C SER A 147 -2.37 -13.85 -9.27
N TYR A 148 -1.38 -13.91 -8.38
CA TYR A 148 -0.56 -12.76 -8.02
C TYR A 148 0.63 -12.60 -8.95
N LYS A 149 0.90 -11.36 -9.38
CA LYS A 149 2.04 -10.97 -10.22
C LYS A 149 2.91 -9.97 -9.48
N GLN A 150 4.21 -10.14 -9.56
CA GLN A 150 5.17 -9.22 -8.96
C GLN A 150 5.08 -7.83 -9.60
N MET A 151 4.95 -6.82 -8.76
CA MET A 151 5.07 -5.40 -9.14
C MET A 151 6.46 -4.85 -8.84
N ARG A 152 7.01 -5.17 -7.66
CA ARG A 152 8.28 -4.63 -7.19
C ARG A 152 8.94 -5.55 -6.17
N VAL A 153 10.25 -5.59 -6.20
CA VAL A 153 11.10 -5.98 -5.07
C VAL A 153 11.90 -4.74 -4.68
N CYS A 154 11.96 -4.43 -3.40
CA CYS A 154 12.64 -3.23 -2.90
C CYS A 154 13.14 -3.41 -1.47
N HIS A 155 14.14 -2.58 -1.15
CA HIS A 155 14.61 -2.36 0.20
C HIS A 155 13.99 -1.06 0.75
N VAL A 156 13.65 -1.02 2.05
CA VAL A 156 13.24 0.20 2.74
C VAL A 156 14.20 0.49 3.88
N ALA A 157 14.82 1.67 3.84
CA ALA A 157 15.74 2.11 4.88
C ALA A 157 15.07 2.07 6.26
N ASN A 158 15.75 1.50 7.24
CA ASN A 158 15.25 1.24 8.60
C ASN A 158 14.10 0.20 8.67
N GLY A 159 13.82 -0.53 7.58
CA GLY A 159 12.76 -1.55 7.49
C GLY A 159 13.10 -2.89 8.15
N GLY A 160 14.31 -3.09 8.66
CA GLY A 160 14.75 -4.36 9.24
C GLY A 160 14.29 -4.63 10.68
N GLY A 161 13.79 -3.62 11.40
CA GLY A 161 13.30 -3.74 12.77
C GLY A 161 11.80 -3.99 12.86
N ARG A 162 11.19 -3.43 13.93
CA ARG A 162 9.72 -3.34 14.04
C ARG A 162 9.19 -2.44 12.94
N ILE A 163 8.19 -2.92 12.22
CA ILE A 163 7.55 -2.19 11.12
C ILE A 163 6.06 -2.01 11.35
N ARG A 164 5.46 -1.08 10.61
CA ARG A 164 4.01 -0.88 10.54
C ARG A 164 3.55 -1.03 9.09
N PHE A 165 2.46 -1.77 8.88
CA PHE A 165 1.87 -2.00 7.56
C PHE A 165 0.35 -2.02 7.64
N GLY A 166 -0.30 -1.75 6.53
CA GLY A 166 -1.75 -1.72 6.44
C GLY A 166 -2.25 -1.07 5.16
N VAL A 167 -3.18 -0.14 5.29
CA VAL A 167 -3.87 0.50 4.17
C VAL A 167 -3.82 2.02 4.24
N TYR A 168 -3.96 2.66 3.08
CA TYR A 168 -4.04 4.11 2.96
C TYR A 168 -5.01 4.51 1.84
N ALA A 169 -5.49 5.74 1.89
CA ALA A 169 -6.25 6.35 0.80
C ALA A 169 -6.03 7.86 0.78
N CYS A 170 -5.99 8.48 -0.39
CA CYS A 170 -5.83 9.92 -0.53
C CYS A 170 -6.39 10.47 -1.84
N SER A 171 -6.65 11.78 -1.83
CA SER A 171 -7.08 12.57 -2.98
C SER A 171 -6.17 13.80 -3.10
N PRO A 172 -5.12 13.74 -3.93
CA PRO A 172 -4.15 14.84 -4.07
C PRO A 172 -4.74 16.13 -4.64
N GLU A 173 -5.78 16.05 -5.46
CA GLU A 173 -6.50 17.21 -5.97
C GLU A 173 -7.69 17.60 -5.07
N ASP A 174 -8.56 18.50 -5.55
CA ASP A 174 -9.76 18.92 -4.85
C ASP A 174 -10.90 17.93 -5.09
N SER A 175 -10.74 16.72 -4.58
CA SER A 175 -11.64 15.59 -4.76
C SER A 175 -11.81 14.78 -3.49
N SER A 176 -12.75 13.86 -3.52
CA SER A 176 -13.00 12.88 -2.47
C SER A 176 -13.64 11.63 -3.08
N PHE A 177 -13.28 10.46 -2.61
CA PHE A 177 -13.91 9.20 -3.00
C PHE A 177 -13.96 8.20 -1.83
N LEU A 178 -14.76 7.17 -1.99
CA LEU A 178 -14.82 6.06 -1.04
C LEU A 178 -13.82 4.97 -1.45
N ALA A 179 -12.86 4.70 -0.57
CA ALA A 179 -11.96 3.55 -0.64
C ALA A 179 -12.49 2.44 0.30
N THR A 180 -12.56 1.21 -0.20
CA THR A 180 -13.02 0.04 0.57
C THR A 180 -11.94 -1.03 0.57
N PHE A 181 -11.67 -1.60 1.75
CA PHE A 181 -10.68 -2.65 1.95
C PHE A 181 -11.34 -3.85 2.62
N THR A 182 -11.18 -5.02 2.01
CA THR A 182 -11.75 -6.29 2.47
C THR A 182 -10.74 -7.42 2.28
N GLU A 183 -11.09 -8.64 2.67
CA GLU A 183 -10.26 -9.84 2.49
C GLU A 183 -8.82 -9.65 3.01
N MET A 184 -8.69 -9.03 4.17
CA MET A 184 -7.39 -8.79 4.80
C MET A 184 -6.88 -10.07 5.45
N GLU A 185 -5.71 -10.53 5.01
CA GLU A 185 -5.09 -11.73 5.53
C GLU A 185 -3.63 -11.50 5.91
N LEU A 186 -3.21 -12.10 7.02
CA LEU A 186 -1.82 -12.20 7.45
C LEU A 186 -1.42 -13.68 7.46
N THR A 187 -0.45 -14.04 6.62
CA THR A 187 -0.02 -15.42 6.40
C THR A 187 1.48 -15.58 6.59
N GLU A 188 1.95 -16.81 6.55
CA GLU A 188 3.36 -17.11 6.31
C GLU A 188 3.84 -16.45 5.03
N CYS A 189 5.15 -16.19 4.95
CA CYS A 189 5.75 -15.51 3.81
C CYS A 189 5.51 -16.27 2.50
N LYS A 190 4.82 -15.65 1.55
CA LYS A 190 4.58 -16.18 0.20
C LYS A 190 5.70 -15.86 -0.79
N TRP A 191 6.67 -15.10 -0.38
CA TRP A 191 7.87 -14.83 -1.15
C TRP A 191 8.91 -15.89 -0.84
N LEU A 192 8.90 -16.95 -1.63
CA LEU A 192 9.84 -18.07 -1.50
C LEU A 192 11.18 -17.71 -2.16
N ALA A 193 12.26 -18.29 -1.65
CA ALA A 193 13.56 -18.23 -2.29
C ALA A 193 13.52 -18.86 -3.68
N HIS A 194 14.32 -18.36 -4.60
CA HIS A 194 14.51 -19.00 -5.90
C HIS A 194 15.31 -20.30 -5.77
N ASP A 195 15.09 -21.24 -6.70
CA ASP A 195 15.88 -22.46 -6.75
C ASP A 195 17.38 -22.13 -6.86
N GLY A 196 18.18 -22.71 -5.97
CA GLY A 196 19.61 -22.44 -5.90
C GLY A 196 20.04 -21.16 -5.17
N GLN A 197 19.09 -20.37 -4.66
CA GLN A 197 19.40 -19.25 -3.79
C GLN A 197 19.91 -19.78 -2.44
N GLN A 198 20.96 -19.13 -1.89
CA GLN A 198 21.39 -19.44 -0.53
C GLN A 198 20.24 -19.18 0.46
N PRO A 199 20.08 -20.03 1.47
CA PRO A 199 19.15 -19.75 2.57
C PRO A 199 19.47 -18.38 3.21
N ASP A 200 18.42 -17.72 3.71
CA ASP A 200 18.64 -16.52 4.51
C ASP A 200 19.50 -16.92 5.73
N GLU A 201 20.45 -16.09 6.09
CA GLU A 201 21.23 -16.28 7.31
C GLU A 201 20.30 -16.10 8.52
N GLU A 202 20.31 -17.08 9.46
CA GLU A 202 19.53 -17.05 10.70
C GLU A 202 20.09 -16.03 11.72
#